data_fa57278826138945f7dc84d3ea0334b6
#
_entry.id   fa57278826138945f7dc84d3ea0334b6
#
_cell.length_a   1.000
_cell.length_b   1.000
_cell.length_c   1.000
_cell.angle_alpha   90.00
_cell.angle_beta   90.00
_cell.angle_gamma   90.00
#
_symmetry.space_group_name_H-M   'P 1'
#
loop_
_entity.id
_entity.type
_entity.pdbx_description
1 polymer ?
#
loop_
_entity_poly.entity_id
_entity_poly.type
_entity_poly.pdbx_seq_one_letter_code
_entity_poly.pdbx_strand_id
1 'polypeptide(L)'
;MFRDAFGRLRVIRWGMINLGGYLTVLQLRVLNRLRIEGVEILKQLPSRGVLLVSNHLTHYMDSIVVFHSVSYLRRPYLIWPRTDLYIVAALETMRSQGWLPRMMAYNGTICVKRSWKEGDRAVQRPVDPEDVRKIGTGLDGGWVLTYPQGTTTPGAPGRIGCARIIKEFRPIVVPVRLDGLREAFDKTGLKLRKLGSELSIRYGRPLDIDYDGSLSDILRTVMLGIGEADPDAVRASA
;
A
#
# COMPACT_ATOMS: atom_id res chain seq x y z
N MET A 1 18.35 15.56 7.37
CA MET A 1 18.85 14.27 6.86
C MET A 1 18.47 14.19 5.38
N PHE A 2 19.47 14.23 4.48
CA PHE A 2 19.25 14.35 3.03
C PHE A 2 18.82 13.04 2.33
N ARG A 3 19.00 11.89 3.00
CA ARG A 3 18.68 10.57 2.48
C ARG A 3 17.57 9.89 3.28
N ASP A 4 16.82 9.01 2.64
CA ASP A 4 15.82 8.16 3.28
C ASP A 4 16.47 6.93 3.94
N ALA A 5 15.65 6.05 4.54
CA ALA A 5 16.13 4.83 5.22
C ALA A 5 16.85 3.85 4.27
N PHE A 6 16.70 4.01 2.95
CA PHE A 6 17.35 3.20 1.91
C PHE A 6 18.48 3.94 1.18
N GLY A 7 18.93 5.07 1.71
CA GLY A 7 20.02 5.88 1.14
C GLY A 7 19.62 6.73 -0.08
N ARG A 8 18.33 6.78 -0.47
CA ARG A 8 17.85 7.54 -1.62
C ARG A 8 17.75 9.02 -1.28
N LEU A 9 18.03 9.90 -2.25
CA LEU A 9 17.96 11.35 -2.06
C LEU A 9 16.51 11.81 -1.88
N ARG A 10 16.18 12.39 -0.74
CA ARG A 10 14.83 12.88 -0.42
C ARG A 10 14.36 13.98 -1.37
N VAL A 11 15.27 14.83 -1.85
CA VAL A 11 14.96 15.90 -2.79
C VAL A 11 14.46 15.35 -4.14
N ILE A 12 15.06 14.27 -4.63
CA ILE A 12 14.63 13.62 -5.87
C ILE A 12 13.24 12.99 -5.67
N ARG A 13 13.06 12.26 -4.56
CA ARG A 13 11.74 11.70 -4.21
C ARG A 13 10.68 12.79 -4.07
N TRP A 14 11.03 13.90 -3.41
CA TRP A 14 10.15 15.05 -3.29
C TRP A 14 9.72 15.59 -4.66
N GLY A 15 10.67 15.78 -5.58
CA GLY A 15 10.35 16.26 -6.94
C GLY A 15 9.45 15.28 -7.71
N MET A 16 9.73 13.99 -7.62
CA MET A 16 8.94 12.94 -8.29
C MET A 16 7.52 12.84 -7.72
N ILE A 17 7.35 12.91 -6.38
CA ILE A 17 6.03 12.87 -5.74
C ILE A 17 5.21 14.11 -6.12
N ASN A 18 5.84 15.30 -6.15
CA ASN A 18 5.15 16.51 -6.58
C ASN A 18 4.72 16.44 -8.04
N LEU A 19 5.62 16.07 -8.94
CA LEU A 19 5.29 15.94 -10.37
C LEU A 19 4.15 14.93 -10.58
N GLY A 20 4.27 13.74 -10.00
CA GLY A 20 3.21 12.73 -10.05
C GLY A 20 1.92 13.21 -9.39
N GLY A 21 2.03 13.91 -8.25
CA GLY A 21 0.90 14.48 -7.52
C GLY A 21 0.12 15.50 -8.34
N TYR A 22 0.79 16.43 -9.03
CA TYR A 22 0.12 17.39 -9.91
C TYR A 22 -0.65 16.72 -11.05
N LEU A 23 -0.03 15.73 -11.70
CA LEU A 23 -0.69 14.98 -12.78
C LEU A 23 -1.91 14.20 -12.28
N THR A 24 -1.82 13.61 -11.09
CA THR A 24 -2.89 12.78 -10.54
C THR A 24 -3.99 13.59 -9.83
N VAL A 25 -3.72 14.80 -9.34
CA VAL A 25 -4.76 15.71 -8.81
C VAL A 25 -5.85 15.94 -9.85
N LEU A 26 -5.47 16.20 -11.09
CA LEU A 26 -6.44 16.37 -12.17
C LEU A 26 -7.33 15.14 -12.32
N GLN A 27 -6.72 13.95 -12.37
CA GLN A 27 -7.46 12.69 -12.54
C GLN A 27 -8.36 12.35 -11.34
N LEU A 28 -7.88 12.60 -10.12
CA LEU A 28 -8.55 12.18 -8.90
C LEU A 28 -9.63 13.18 -8.43
N ARG A 29 -9.41 14.48 -8.61
CA ARG A 29 -10.28 15.52 -8.02
C ARG A 29 -11.06 16.34 -9.03
N VAL A 30 -10.58 16.46 -10.27
CA VAL A 30 -11.25 17.25 -11.31
C VAL A 30 -12.04 16.35 -12.24
N LEU A 31 -11.40 15.30 -12.77
CA LEU A 31 -12.05 14.34 -13.68
C LEU A 31 -12.88 13.29 -12.94
N ASN A 32 -12.62 13.07 -11.66
CA ASN A 32 -13.36 12.19 -10.76
C ASN A 32 -13.59 12.91 -9.41
N ARG A 33 -14.31 12.26 -8.51
CA ARG A 33 -14.70 12.84 -7.21
C ARG A 33 -14.08 12.02 -6.08
N LEU A 34 -12.81 12.31 -5.73
CA LEU A 34 -12.13 11.63 -4.63
C LEU A 34 -12.61 12.16 -3.27
N ARG A 35 -13.21 11.29 -2.46
CA ARG A 35 -13.53 11.51 -1.05
C ARG A 35 -12.43 10.91 -0.18
N ILE A 36 -11.96 11.67 0.81
CA ILE A 36 -10.95 11.23 1.78
C ILE A 36 -11.58 11.29 3.16
N GLU A 37 -11.68 10.15 3.83
CA GLU A 37 -12.34 10.00 5.13
C GLU A 37 -11.36 9.42 6.16
N GLY A 38 -11.48 9.83 7.43
CA GLY A 38 -10.67 9.32 8.54
C GLY A 38 -9.21 9.76 8.52
N VAL A 39 -8.83 10.67 7.63
CA VAL A 39 -7.44 11.12 7.47
C VAL A 39 -6.92 11.85 8.73
N GLU A 40 -7.78 12.41 9.55
CA GLU A 40 -7.46 13.04 10.82
C GLU A 40 -6.89 12.05 11.85
N ILE A 41 -7.26 10.77 11.77
CA ILE A 41 -6.70 9.70 12.61
C ILE A 41 -5.18 9.63 12.43
N LEU A 42 -4.71 9.84 11.20
CA LEU A 42 -3.29 9.77 10.87
C LEU A 42 -2.44 10.86 11.53
N LYS A 43 -3.08 11.98 11.95
CA LYS A 43 -2.37 13.09 12.65
C LYS A 43 -1.89 12.69 14.05
N GLN A 44 -2.56 11.71 14.66
CA GLN A 44 -2.27 11.25 16.02
C GLN A 44 -1.21 10.14 16.03
N LEU A 45 -0.81 9.64 14.85
CA LEU A 45 0.14 8.55 14.74
C LEU A 45 1.58 9.05 14.81
N PRO A 46 2.51 8.23 15.32
CA PRO A 46 3.92 8.55 15.32
C PRO A 46 4.44 8.69 13.88
N SER A 47 5.59 9.37 13.71
CA SER A 47 6.21 9.58 12.40
C SER A 47 6.72 8.29 11.74
N ARG A 48 6.90 7.22 12.49
CA ARG A 48 7.44 5.92 12.05
C ARG A 48 6.77 4.76 12.79
N GLY A 49 7.02 3.53 12.35
CA GLY A 49 6.47 2.33 12.97
C GLY A 49 4.98 2.11 12.68
N VAL A 50 4.45 2.68 11.58
CA VAL A 50 3.06 2.52 11.16
C VAL A 50 2.99 1.68 9.90
N LEU A 51 2.15 0.65 9.92
CA LEU A 51 1.84 -0.19 8.78
C LEU A 51 0.42 0.10 8.30
N LEU A 52 0.30 0.73 7.15
CA LEU A 52 -0.97 0.86 6.45
C LEU A 52 -1.26 -0.43 5.72
N VAL A 53 -2.41 -1.05 5.98
CA VAL A 53 -2.89 -2.25 5.29
C VAL A 53 -4.10 -1.89 4.45
N SER A 54 -4.08 -2.21 3.14
CA SER A 54 -5.13 -1.80 2.21
C SER A 54 -5.60 -2.95 1.32
N ASN A 55 -6.86 -2.92 0.92
CA ASN A 55 -7.32 -3.71 -0.23
C ASN A 55 -6.62 -3.22 -1.50
N HIS A 56 -6.57 -4.07 -2.54
CA HIS A 56 -5.79 -3.81 -3.76
C HIS A 56 -6.67 -3.87 -5.01
N LEU A 57 -6.90 -2.73 -5.63
CA LEU A 57 -7.82 -2.57 -6.75
C LEU A 57 -7.12 -2.43 -8.10
N THR A 58 -6.00 -1.69 -8.13
CA THR A 58 -5.20 -1.41 -9.33
C THR A 58 -3.71 -1.50 -9.02
N HIS A 59 -2.85 -1.69 -10.04
CA HIS A 59 -1.42 -1.89 -9.77
C HIS A 59 -0.71 -0.64 -9.22
N TYR A 60 -1.09 0.57 -9.67
CA TYR A 60 -0.37 1.80 -9.32
C TYR A 60 -1.25 2.86 -8.66
N MET A 61 -2.49 3.05 -9.13
CA MET A 61 -3.34 4.14 -8.65
C MET A 61 -3.65 4.03 -7.15
N ASP A 62 -3.79 2.82 -6.62
CA ASP A 62 -4.02 2.57 -5.19
C ASP A 62 -2.95 3.27 -4.33
N SER A 63 -1.69 3.02 -4.66
CA SER A 63 -0.56 3.63 -3.96
C SER A 63 -0.52 5.15 -4.15
N ILE A 64 -0.84 5.62 -5.35
CA ILE A 64 -0.90 7.05 -5.67
C ILE A 64 -1.97 7.75 -4.83
N VAL A 65 -3.17 7.16 -4.71
CA VAL A 65 -4.26 7.71 -3.91
C VAL A 65 -3.88 7.75 -2.42
N VAL A 66 -3.20 6.72 -1.90
CA VAL A 66 -2.70 6.73 -0.52
C VAL A 66 -1.67 7.84 -0.33
N PHE A 67 -0.67 7.97 -1.23
CA PHE A 67 0.30 9.08 -1.17
C PHE A 67 -0.36 10.44 -1.22
N HIS A 68 -1.34 10.60 -2.13
CA HIS A 68 -2.08 11.84 -2.27
C HIS A 68 -2.82 12.20 -0.98
N SER A 69 -3.54 11.26 -0.37
CA SER A 69 -4.34 11.50 0.83
C SER A 69 -3.48 11.74 2.09
N VAL A 70 -2.40 10.98 2.27
CA VAL A 70 -1.45 11.17 3.39
C VAL A 70 -0.71 12.51 3.27
N SER A 71 -0.35 12.92 2.06
CA SER A 71 0.28 14.22 1.81
C SER A 71 -0.68 15.39 2.04
N TYR A 72 -1.99 15.17 1.90
CA TYR A 72 -3.02 16.18 2.18
C TYR A 72 -3.02 16.67 3.64
N LEU A 73 -2.48 15.89 4.57
CA LEU A 73 -2.33 16.29 5.97
C LEU A 73 -1.33 17.44 6.17
N ARG A 74 -0.37 17.60 5.27
CA ARG A 74 0.65 18.64 5.34
C ARG A 74 0.27 19.74 4.34
N ARG A 75 -0.29 20.83 4.83
CA ARG A 75 -0.63 21.98 3.98
C ARG A 75 0.57 22.91 3.78
N PRO A 76 0.84 23.37 2.57
CA PRO A 76 0.31 22.95 1.27
C PRO A 76 0.89 21.59 0.84
N TYR A 77 0.04 20.59 0.70
CA TYR A 77 0.46 19.18 0.55
C TYR A 77 1.27 18.90 -0.72
N LEU A 78 1.06 19.64 -1.79
CA LEU A 78 1.81 19.50 -3.03
C LEU A 78 3.25 20.05 -2.91
N ILE A 79 3.49 20.98 -1.97
CA ILE A 79 4.83 21.53 -1.75
C ILE A 79 5.64 20.65 -0.79
N TRP A 80 4.99 20.07 0.23
CA TRP A 80 5.63 19.26 1.25
C TRP A 80 5.02 17.85 1.35
N PRO A 81 5.16 17.02 0.30
CA PRO A 81 4.65 15.67 0.36
C PRO A 81 5.40 14.83 1.40
N ARG A 82 4.74 13.79 1.89
CA ARG A 82 5.36 12.84 2.78
C ARG A 82 6.38 11.96 2.02
N THR A 83 7.66 12.10 2.33
CA THR A 83 8.75 11.33 1.69
C THR A 83 9.19 10.10 2.49
N ASP A 84 8.60 9.85 3.66
CA ASP A 84 8.85 8.74 4.57
C ASP A 84 7.70 7.70 4.57
N LEU A 85 6.95 7.65 3.48
CA LEU A 85 6.01 6.57 3.17
C LEU A 85 6.65 5.62 2.17
N TYR A 86 6.69 4.34 2.50
CA TYR A 86 7.23 3.26 1.69
C TYR A 86 6.12 2.30 1.28
N ILE A 87 6.26 1.64 0.13
CA ILE A 87 5.25 0.73 -0.42
C ILE A 87 5.89 -0.63 -0.64
N VAL A 88 5.30 -1.68 -0.11
CA VAL A 88 5.71 -3.05 -0.42
C VAL A 88 5.14 -3.45 -1.77
N ALA A 89 6.00 -3.80 -2.72
CA ALA A 89 5.60 -4.26 -4.04
C ALA A 89 6.43 -5.45 -4.52
N ALA A 90 5.85 -6.25 -5.42
CA ALA A 90 6.53 -7.38 -6.01
C ALA A 90 7.71 -6.91 -6.90
N LEU A 91 8.87 -7.51 -6.69
CA LEU A 91 10.09 -7.23 -7.46
C LEU A 91 9.85 -7.40 -8.97
N GLU A 92 9.09 -8.42 -9.34
CA GLU A 92 8.74 -8.75 -10.73
C GLU A 92 7.97 -7.59 -11.39
N THR A 93 7.03 -6.97 -10.66
CA THR A 93 6.28 -5.82 -11.16
C THR A 93 7.18 -4.60 -11.36
N MET A 94 8.15 -4.39 -10.45
CA MET A 94 9.07 -3.25 -10.51
C MET A 94 10.19 -3.43 -11.53
N ARG A 95 10.48 -4.68 -11.94
CA ARG A 95 11.45 -5.03 -12.99
C ARG A 95 10.84 -5.09 -14.39
N SER A 96 9.51 -4.97 -14.51
CA SER A 96 8.86 -4.91 -15.82
C SER A 96 9.45 -3.77 -16.68
N GLN A 97 9.42 -3.96 -18.01
CA GLN A 97 10.02 -2.99 -18.93
C GLN A 97 9.33 -1.63 -18.84
N GLY A 98 10.13 -0.58 -18.77
CA GLY A 98 9.66 0.79 -18.79
C GLY A 98 10.31 1.70 -17.76
N TRP A 99 10.19 2.99 -17.97
CA TRP A 99 10.74 4.02 -17.05
C TRP A 99 9.89 4.19 -15.79
N LEU A 100 8.56 4.01 -15.91
CA LEU A 100 7.61 4.25 -14.81
C LEU A 100 7.79 3.28 -13.63
N PRO A 101 7.88 1.95 -13.80
CA PRO A 101 8.18 1.04 -12.70
C PRO A 101 9.52 1.37 -12.00
N ARG A 102 10.55 1.76 -12.77
CA ARG A 102 11.85 2.18 -12.22
C ARG A 102 11.73 3.46 -11.39
N MET A 103 10.97 4.43 -11.88
CA MET A 103 10.68 5.67 -11.16
C MET A 103 9.92 5.37 -9.86
N MET A 104 8.91 4.51 -9.89
CA MET A 104 8.17 4.10 -8.70
C MET A 104 9.04 3.31 -7.73
N ALA A 105 9.91 2.43 -8.21
CA ALA A 105 10.88 1.71 -7.39
C ALA A 105 11.80 2.68 -6.63
N TYR A 106 12.27 3.74 -7.26
CA TYR A 106 13.06 4.78 -6.60
C TYR A 106 12.22 5.59 -5.61
N ASN A 107 10.94 5.81 -5.91
CA ASN A 107 10.06 6.69 -5.11
C ASN A 107 9.50 6.06 -3.82
N GLY A 108 10.19 5.09 -3.25
CA GLY A 108 9.87 4.54 -1.94
C GLY A 108 9.36 3.11 -1.96
N THR A 109 9.49 2.39 -3.07
CA THR A 109 9.09 0.99 -3.11
C THR A 109 10.12 0.11 -2.39
N ILE A 110 9.62 -0.78 -1.54
CA ILE A 110 10.33 -1.91 -0.95
C ILE A 110 10.01 -3.12 -1.82
N CYS A 111 10.97 -3.51 -2.66
CA CYS A 111 10.79 -4.64 -3.54
C CYS A 111 10.97 -5.95 -2.79
N VAL A 112 9.96 -6.81 -2.82
CA VAL A 112 9.97 -8.14 -2.22
C VAL A 112 9.79 -9.21 -3.29
N LYS A 113 10.49 -10.32 -3.13
CA LYS A 113 10.29 -11.50 -3.97
C LYS A 113 9.00 -12.19 -3.53
N ARG A 114 8.11 -12.49 -4.44
CA ARG A 114 6.91 -13.24 -4.11
C ARG A 114 6.90 -14.61 -4.77
N SER A 115 6.10 -15.52 -4.21
CA SER A 115 5.75 -16.78 -4.86
C SER A 115 4.97 -16.48 -6.14
N TRP A 116 5.26 -17.16 -7.23
CA TRP A 116 4.57 -17.01 -8.51
C TRP A 116 4.03 -18.36 -9.01
N LYS A 117 3.19 -18.30 -10.04
CA LYS A 117 2.82 -19.46 -10.82
C LYS A 117 3.79 -19.61 -11.98
N GLU A 118 4.34 -20.81 -12.15
CA GLU A 118 5.09 -21.22 -13.33
C GLU A 118 4.23 -22.25 -14.06
N GLY A 119 3.54 -21.80 -15.09
CA GLY A 119 2.43 -22.58 -15.68
C GLY A 119 1.31 -22.81 -14.66
N ASP A 120 0.88 -24.05 -14.49
CA ASP A 120 -0.14 -24.44 -13.50
C ASP A 120 0.43 -24.74 -12.10
N ARG A 121 1.75 -24.72 -11.92
CA ARG A 121 2.39 -24.99 -10.63
C ARG A 121 2.58 -23.71 -9.82
N ALA A 122 2.02 -23.71 -8.61
CA ALA A 122 2.32 -22.67 -7.62
C ALA A 122 3.74 -22.91 -7.05
N VAL A 123 4.68 -22.03 -7.38
CA VAL A 123 6.02 -22.04 -6.76
C VAL A 123 5.92 -21.26 -5.45
N GLN A 124 5.77 -21.99 -4.34
CA GLN A 124 5.87 -21.40 -3.01
C GLN A 124 7.35 -21.18 -2.69
N ARG A 125 7.76 -19.92 -2.55
CA ARG A 125 9.08 -19.61 -2.00
C ARG A 125 8.97 -19.40 -0.49
N PRO A 126 9.98 -19.85 0.27
CA PRO A 126 10.12 -19.42 1.64
C PRO A 126 10.26 -17.89 1.68
N VAL A 127 9.77 -17.28 2.75
CA VAL A 127 9.94 -15.84 2.98
C VAL A 127 11.42 -15.53 3.04
N ASP A 128 11.89 -14.62 2.18
CA ASP A 128 13.29 -14.20 2.16
C ASP A 128 13.55 -13.29 3.39
N PRO A 129 14.46 -13.69 4.31
CA PRO A 129 14.76 -12.87 5.49
C PRO A 129 15.24 -11.45 5.15
N GLU A 130 15.89 -11.29 3.98
CA GLU A 130 16.30 -9.98 3.50
C GLU A 130 15.11 -9.08 3.15
N ASP A 131 14.05 -9.63 2.56
CA ASP A 131 12.85 -8.88 2.24
C ASP A 131 12.11 -8.45 3.51
N VAL A 132 12.08 -9.32 4.53
CA VAL A 132 11.53 -8.99 5.86
C VAL A 132 12.34 -7.85 6.49
N ARG A 133 13.69 -7.93 6.48
CA ARG A 133 14.57 -6.89 7.01
C ARG A 133 14.37 -5.54 6.31
N LYS A 134 14.17 -5.53 4.99
CA LYS A 134 13.87 -4.30 4.25
C LYS A 134 12.57 -3.65 4.71
N ILE A 135 11.54 -4.45 5.02
CA ILE A 135 10.27 -3.93 5.54
C ILE A 135 10.49 -3.33 6.93
N GLY A 136 11.24 -3.99 7.81
CA GLY A 136 11.64 -3.46 9.10
C GLY A 136 12.36 -2.11 8.97
N THR A 137 13.36 -2.02 8.07
CA THR A 137 14.05 -0.76 7.76
C THR A 137 13.08 0.34 7.30
N GLY A 138 12.05 -0.03 6.54
CA GLY A 138 11.00 0.92 6.13
C GLY A 138 10.16 1.42 7.30
N LEU A 139 9.79 0.53 8.23
CA LEU A 139 9.04 0.86 9.44
C LEU A 139 9.85 1.75 10.39
N ASP A 140 11.15 1.47 10.57
CA ASP A 140 12.07 2.29 11.36
C ASP A 140 12.27 3.68 10.75
N GLY A 141 12.21 3.77 9.42
CA GLY A 141 12.39 5.02 8.67
C GLY A 141 11.13 5.84 8.47
N GLY A 142 9.94 5.27 8.68
CA GLY A 142 8.69 5.94 8.39
C GLY A 142 7.46 5.04 8.47
N TRP A 143 6.55 5.23 7.53
CA TRP A 143 5.34 4.42 7.37
C TRP A 143 5.51 3.45 6.20
N VAL A 144 4.89 2.29 6.31
CA VAL A 144 4.89 1.28 5.25
C VAL A 144 3.45 0.99 4.83
N LEU A 145 3.19 0.98 3.52
CA LEU A 145 1.93 0.53 2.93
C LEU A 145 2.12 -0.88 2.38
N THR A 146 1.22 -1.77 2.71
CA THR A 146 1.17 -3.13 2.17
C THR A 146 -0.24 -3.52 1.78
N TYR A 147 -0.33 -4.49 0.86
CA TYR A 147 -1.57 -5.08 0.38
C TYR A 147 -1.61 -6.54 0.81
N PRO A 148 -2.39 -6.91 1.85
CA PRO A 148 -2.39 -8.26 2.43
C PRO A 148 -2.69 -9.37 1.41
N GLN A 149 -3.54 -9.09 0.42
CA GLN A 149 -3.90 -10.04 -0.65
C GLN A 149 -2.75 -10.26 -1.65
N GLY A 150 -1.85 -9.28 -1.83
CA GLY A 150 -0.73 -9.32 -2.79
C GLY A 150 -1.17 -9.48 -4.25
N THR A 151 -2.45 -9.22 -4.56
CA THR A 151 -3.03 -9.27 -5.90
C THR A 151 -4.18 -8.28 -6.00
N THR A 152 -4.48 -7.82 -7.22
CA THR A 152 -5.65 -6.99 -7.52
C THR A 152 -6.92 -7.81 -7.81
N THR A 153 -6.89 -9.12 -7.66
CA THR A 153 -8.06 -9.98 -7.87
C THR A 153 -9.08 -9.76 -6.75
N PRO A 154 -10.36 -9.47 -7.05
CA PRO A 154 -11.39 -9.30 -6.03
C PRO A 154 -11.56 -10.55 -5.18
N GLY A 155 -11.80 -10.37 -3.87
CA GLY A 155 -12.06 -11.49 -2.96
C GLY A 155 -10.88 -12.43 -2.75
N ALA A 156 -9.67 -12.11 -3.24
CA ALA A 156 -8.50 -12.96 -3.02
C ALA A 156 -8.17 -13.02 -1.53
N PRO A 157 -7.82 -14.21 -1.01
CA PRO A 157 -7.47 -14.36 0.40
C PRO A 157 -6.20 -13.59 0.75
N GLY A 158 -6.10 -13.17 1.99
CA GLY A 158 -4.89 -12.56 2.54
C GLY A 158 -3.74 -13.56 2.61
N ARG A 159 -2.52 -13.07 2.49
CA ARG A 159 -1.29 -13.87 2.55
C ARG A 159 -0.68 -13.80 3.95
N ILE A 160 -0.28 -14.95 4.45
CA ILE A 160 0.29 -15.10 5.80
C ILE A 160 1.57 -14.25 6.02
N GLY A 161 2.26 -13.85 4.95
CA GLY A 161 3.42 -12.98 5.02
C GLY A 161 3.13 -11.61 5.65
N CYS A 162 1.93 -11.07 5.45
CA CYS A 162 1.51 -9.82 6.11
C CYS A 162 1.44 -10.01 7.63
N ALA A 163 0.81 -11.08 8.09
CA ALA A 163 0.72 -11.39 9.53
C ALA A 163 2.10 -11.63 10.17
N ARG A 164 3.04 -12.25 9.45
CA ARG A 164 4.42 -12.43 9.93
C ARG A 164 5.12 -11.11 10.18
N ILE A 165 5.03 -10.17 9.23
CA ILE A 165 5.58 -8.82 9.36
C ILE A 165 4.99 -8.11 10.58
N ILE A 166 3.67 -8.21 10.76
CA ILE A 166 2.97 -7.60 11.89
C ILE A 166 3.45 -8.20 13.20
N LYS A 167 3.53 -9.53 13.31
CA LYS A 167 3.98 -10.23 14.51
C LYS A 167 5.44 -9.90 14.86
N GLU A 168 6.32 -9.82 13.84
CA GLU A 168 7.75 -9.61 14.03
C GLU A 168 8.08 -8.17 14.44
N PHE A 169 7.50 -7.18 13.75
CA PHE A 169 7.85 -5.76 13.97
C PHE A 169 6.88 -5.02 14.89
N ARG A 170 5.75 -5.62 15.25
CA ARG A 170 4.71 -5.02 16.12
C ARG A 170 4.37 -3.56 15.79
N PRO A 171 4.13 -3.22 14.47
CA PRO A 171 3.83 -1.85 14.07
C PRO A 171 2.40 -1.47 14.48
N ILE A 172 2.11 -0.17 14.56
CA ILE A 172 0.72 0.29 14.62
C ILE A 172 0.08 -0.01 13.27
N VAL A 173 -0.91 -0.91 13.24
CA VAL A 173 -1.59 -1.34 12.02
C VAL A 173 -2.83 -0.50 11.78
N VAL A 174 -2.87 0.20 10.65
CA VAL A 174 -3.99 1.08 10.27
C VAL A 174 -4.64 0.55 8.99
N PRO A 175 -5.93 0.18 9.05
CA PRO A 175 -6.65 -0.30 7.87
C PRO A 175 -7.01 0.87 6.97
N VAL A 176 -6.87 0.63 5.66
CA VAL A 176 -7.22 1.57 4.60
C VAL A 176 -8.14 0.85 3.62
N ARG A 177 -9.29 1.44 3.31
CA ARG A 177 -10.18 0.93 2.30
C ARG A 177 -10.25 1.88 1.12
N LEU A 178 -10.09 1.32 -0.08
CA LEU A 178 -10.18 1.99 -1.36
C LEU A 178 -11.41 1.47 -2.10
N ASP A 179 -12.20 2.38 -2.69
CA ASP A 179 -13.36 2.04 -3.52
C ASP A 179 -13.38 2.90 -4.80
N GLY A 180 -14.03 2.40 -5.86
CA GLY A 180 -14.29 3.11 -7.12
C GLY A 180 -13.13 3.12 -8.12
N LEU A 181 -11.91 2.74 -7.74
CA LEU A 181 -10.72 2.85 -8.63
C LEU A 181 -10.80 1.92 -9.85
N ARG A 182 -11.42 0.73 -9.71
CA ARG A 182 -11.58 -0.21 -10.83
C ARG A 182 -12.55 0.27 -11.90
N GLU A 183 -13.52 1.06 -11.51
CA GLU A 183 -14.51 1.64 -12.42
C GLU A 183 -13.88 2.79 -13.22
N ALA A 184 -13.10 3.64 -12.53
CA ALA A 184 -12.51 4.82 -13.10
C ALA A 184 -11.27 4.51 -13.95
N PHE A 185 -10.48 3.50 -13.59
CA PHE A 185 -9.19 3.22 -14.21
C PHE A 185 -9.09 1.78 -14.75
N ASP A 186 -8.13 1.57 -15.64
CA ASP A 186 -7.75 0.23 -16.08
C ASP A 186 -7.05 -0.56 -14.95
N LYS A 187 -6.75 -1.83 -15.21
CA LYS A 187 -6.08 -2.71 -14.25
C LYS A 187 -4.73 -2.17 -13.77
N THR A 188 -4.03 -1.41 -14.59
CA THR A 188 -2.76 -0.78 -14.19
C THR A 188 -3.01 0.43 -13.28
N GLY A 189 -4.16 1.09 -13.40
CA GLY A 189 -4.46 2.34 -12.72
C GLY A 189 -3.86 3.57 -13.39
N LEU A 190 -3.35 3.46 -14.61
CA LEU A 190 -2.71 4.57 -15.33
C LEU A 190 -3.63 5.17 -16.38
N LYS A 191 -4.46 4.35 -17.02
CA LYS A 191 -5.38 4.78 -18.06
C LYS A 191 -6.76 5.02 -17.47
N LEU A 192 -7.25 6.25 -17.57
CA LEU A 192 -8.60 6.61 -17.18
C LEU A 192 -9.60 5.98 -18.18
N ARG A 193 -10.63 5.31 -17.67
CA ARG A 193 -11.70 4.65 -18.43
C ARG A 193 -13.02 5.39 -18.34
N LYS A 194 -13.33 5.93 -17.15
CA LYS A 194 -14.60 6.60 -16.89
C LYS A 194 -14.34 7.90 -16.16
N LEU A 195 -15.01 8.96 -16.62
CA LEU A 195 -15.02 10.27 -15.99
C LEU A 195 -16.18 10.36 -14.97
N GLY A 196 -16.05 11.26 -14.00
CA GLY A 196 -17.09 11.54 -13.02
C GLY A 196 -17.35 10.41 -12.03
N SER A 197 -16.45 9.43 -11.93
CA SER A 197 -16.54 8.33 -10.97
C SER A 197 -16.37 8.82 -9.54
N GLU A 198 -17.14 8.24 -8.62
CA GLU A 198 -16.93 8.44 -7.19
C GLU A 198 -15.81 7.52 -6.71
N LEU A 199 -14.76 8.12 -6.20
CA LEU A 199 -13.61 7.43 -5.63
C LEU A 199 -13.61 7.68 -4.13
N SER A 200 -13.25 6.69 -3.33
CA SER A 200 -13.05 6.93 -1.91
C SER A 200 -11.81 6.25 -1.35
N ILE A 201 -11.22 6.91 -0.35
CA ILE A 201 -10.23 6.33 0.54
C ILE A 201 -10.66 6.60 1.97
N ARG A 202 -10.75 5.54 2.76
CA ARG A 202 -11.11 5.58 4.19
C ARG A 202 -10.01 5.01 5.05
N TYR A 203 -9.62 5.77 6.08
CA TYR A 203 -8.70 5.33 7.12
C TYR A 203 -9.50 4.93 8.36
N GLY A 204 -9.32 3.67 8.81
CA GLY A 204 -9.87 3.21 10.07
C GLY A 204 -8.98 3.56 11.26
N ARG A 205 -9.50 3.35 12.47
CA ARG A 205 -8.67 3.42 13.69
C ARG A 205 -7.62 2.31 13.67
N PRO A 206 -6.47 2.48 14.34
CA PRO A 206 -5.52 1.40 14.53
C PRO A 206 -6.21 0.14 15.00
N LEU A 207 -5.85 -0.99 14.38
CA LEU A 207 -6.40 -2.29 14.75
C LEU A 207 -5.83 -2.73 16.09
N ASP A 208 -6.68 -3.34 16.91
CA ASP A 208 -6.26 -4.03 18.11
C ASP A 208 -5.71 -5.40 17.71
N ILE A 209 -4.38 -5.50 17.68
CA ILE A 209 -3.65 -6.69 17.23
C ILE A 209 -3.08 -7.42 18.45
N ASP A 210 -3.48 -8.68 18.63
CA ASP A 210 -2.75 -9.59 19.52
C ASP A 210 -1.47 -10.06 18.80
N TYR A 211 -0.36 -9.39 19.07
CA TYR A 211 0.94 -9.71 18.43
C TYR A 211 1.51 -11.05 18.88
N ASP A 212 1.04 -11.63 19.98
CA ASP A 212 1.47 -12.93 20.48
C ASP A 212 0.56 -14.06 19.99
N GLY A 213 -0.60 -13.70 19.43
CA GLY A 213 -1.59 -14.60 18.85
C GLY A 213 -1.09 -15.37 17.62
N SER A 214 -1.94 -16.20 17.05
CA SER A 214 -1.64 -16.96 15.85
C SER A 214 -1.53 -16.06 14.61
N LEU A 215 -0.74 -16.48 13.62
CA LEU A 215 -0.64 -15.74 12.34
C LEU A 215 -1.98 -15.68 11.57
N SER A 216 -2.84 -16.70 11.76
CA SER A 216 -4.17 -16.72 11.16
C SER A 216 -5.08 -15.69 11.80
N ASP A 217 -5.06 -15.54 13.14
CA ASP A 217 -5.89 -14.55 13.83
C ASP A 217 -5.47 -13.12 13.48
N ILE A 218 -4.15 -12.86 13.44
CA ILE A 218 -3.61 -11.56 13.00
C ILE A 218 -4.08 -11.26 11.56
N LEU A 219 -3.96 -12.23 10.65
CA LEU A 219 -4.38 -12.06 9.27
C LEU A 219 -5.89 -11.80 9.15
N ARG A 220 -6.69 -12.55 9.92
CA ARG A 220 -8.14 -12.39 9.99
C ARG A 220 -8.52 -10.98 10.44
N THR A 221 -7.92 -10.50 11.53
CA THR A 221 -8.15 -9.13 12.03
C THR A 221 -7.82 -8.09 10.97
N VAL A 222 -6.71 -8.26 10.23
CA VAL A 222 -6.32 -7.38 9.14
C VAL A 222 -7.33 -7.40 8.00
N MET A 223 -7.75 -8.58 7.54
CA MET A 223 -8.67 -8.73 6.42
C MET A 223 -10.05 -8.13 6.72
N LEU A 224 -10.58 -8.37 7.92
CA LEU A 224 -11.81 -7.76 8.40
C LEU A 224 -11.66 -6.22 8.49
N GLY A 225 -10.51 -5.74 8.98
CA GLY A 225 -10.24 -4.31 9.10
C GLY A 225 -10.27 -3.55 7.78
N ILE A 226 -9.80 -4.17 6.69
CA ILE A 226 -9.87 -3.58 5.33
C ILE A 226 -11.20 -3.83 4.62
N GLY A 227 -12.17 -4.49 5.28
CA GLY A 227 -13.49 -4.78 4.75
C GLY A 227 -13.51 -5.87 3.68
N GLU A 228 -12.57 -6.80 3.73
CA GLU A 228 -12.54 -8.01 2.92
C GLU A 228 -13.15 -9.19 3.69
N ALA A 229 -13.56 -10.24 2.97
CA ALA A 229 -14.17 -11.41 3.59
C ALA A 229 -13.20 -12.13 4.54
N ASP A 230 -13.78 -12.76 5.57
CA ASP A 230 -13.02 -13.61 6.49
C ASP A 230 -12.34 -14.75 5.69
N PRO A 231 -11.01 -14.91 5.81
CA PRO A 231 -10.28 -15.97 5.10
C PRO A 231 -10.80 -17.38 5.38
N ASP A 232 -11.34 -17.61 6.58
CA ASP A 232 -11.86 -18.92 6.98
C ASP A 232 -13.27 -19.16 6.42
N ALA A 233 -14.09 -18.13 6.28
CA ALA A 233 -15.39 -18.22 5.61
C ALA A 233 -15.26 -18.56 4.11
N VAL A 234 -14.22 -18.03 3.45
CA VAL A 234 -13.93 -18.33 2.03
C VAL A 234 -13.45 -19.78 1.85
N ARG A 235 -12.69 -20.33 2.81
CA ARG A 235 -12.25 -21.74 2.76
C ARG A 235 -13.38 -22.75 3.04
N ALA A 236 -14.36 -22.37 3.85
CA ALA A 236 -15.51 -23.20 4.17
C ALA A 236 -16.54 -23.28 3.04
N SER A 237 -16.48 -22.36 2.05
CA SER A 237 -17.40 -22.29 0.91
C SER A 237 -16.79 -22.77 -0.41
N ALA A 238 -15.55 -23.22 -0.43
CA ALA A 238 -14.82 -23.76 -1.58
C ALA A 238 -14.59 -25.28 -1.44
#